data_70698669a941cc73f546dad72f01a0e2
#
_entry.id   70698669a941cc73f546dad72f01a0e2
#
_cell.length_a   1.000
_cell.length_b   1.000
_cell.length_c   1.000
_cell.angle_alpha   90.00
_cell.angle_beta   90.00
_cell.angle_gamma   90.00
#
_symmetry.space_group_name_H-M   'P 1'
#
loop_
_entity.id
_entity.type
_entity.pdbx_description
1 polymer ?
#
loop_
_entity_poly.entity_id
_entity_poly.type
_entity_poly.pdbx_seq_one_letter_code
_entity_poly.pdbx_strand_id
1 'polypeptide(L)'
;MKNFGIKEALSALGISKKNRGTSTGNKWLSTKTSLLDSYSPVDGKLIGSVYTTDESSFKKVVNQSKEAFRLWNQWPAPKRGEIVRQIGQALREKKEPLGKLVSYEMGKSYQEGLGEVQEMIDICDFAVGLSRQLHGLTMHSERPDHRMYEQWHPIGPVGIITAFNFPVAVWSWNAMIAWVCGDVCIWKPSEKTPLCGIACQMIASEIFDKNGVPEGVSCLVNGDYTLGQLLSKDEDIPLISATGSVRMGKAVARTVSERLGRTLLELGGNNAIIISEHANLDMAIRGAVFGAVGTAGQRCTSTRRLIVQDKIYDEVRERLKNAYEQLTIGNPLDPRNLVGPLIDTQAVKGYTQALKKIKDQGGTFVVKGGVVQGQGYESGCYVKPAIAEVENSFEIVQQETFAPILYLIKYKSLDEAIEMQNGVKQGLSSAIMTNNVQEMERFLSSSGSDCGIANVNIGTSGAEIGGAFGGEKETGGGRESGSDAWKVYMRRQTNTINYGNSLPLAQGIKFDI
;
A
#
# COMPACT_ATOMS: atom_id res chain seq x y z
N MET A 1 9.94 3.85 31.50
CA MET A 1 9.51 3.01 30.37
C MET A 1 10.69 2.19 29.89
N LYS A 2 10.49 0.89 29.59
CA LYS A 2 11.52 0.07 28.90
C LYS A 2 11.78 0.67 27.53
N ASN A 3 13.04 0.88 27.16
CA ASN A 3 13.44 1.55 25.91
C ASN A 3 13.30 0.63 24.66
N PHE A 4 12.96 -0.64 24.84
CA PHE A 4 12.81 -1.67 23.78
C PHE A 4 13.85 -1.59 22.62
N GLY A 5 15.01 -0.93 22.84
CA GLY A 5 16.08 -0.80 21.86
C GLY A 5 15.81 0.20 20.73
N ILE A 6 14.90 1.18 20.92
CA ILE A 6 14.58 2.16 19.86
C ILE A 6 15.75 3.13 19.59
N LYS A 7 16.52 3.53 20.60
CA LYS A 7 17.66 4.42 20.40
C LYS A 7 18.77 3.75 19.59
N GLU A 8 19.00 2.49 19.88
CA GLU A 8 19.95 1.63 19.15
C GLU A 8 19.51 1.43 17.70
N ALA A 9 18.19 1.21 17.49
CA ALA A 9 17.61 1.08 16.16
C ALA A 9 17.76 2.37 15.34
N LEU A 10 17.44 3.54 15.90
CA LEU A 10 17.63 4.83 15.24
C LEU A 10 19.09 5.07 14.87
N SER A 11 20.02 4.77 15.78
CA SER A 11 21.47 4.88 15.52
C SER A 11 21.92 3.93 14.40
N ALA A 12 21.46 2.68 14.39
CA ALA A 12 21.80 1.69 13.38
C ALA A 12 21.25 2.05 11.97
N LEU A 13 20.20 2.89 11.92
CA LEU A 13 19.60 3.41 10.70
C LEU A 13 20.13 4.80 10.32
N GLY A 14 21.07 5.36 11.07
CA GLY A 14 21.62 6.69 10.81
C GLY A 14 20.65 7.86 11.07
N ILE A 15 19.54 7.62 11.79
CA ILE A 15 18.55 8.65 12.09
C ILE A 15 19.05 9.54 13.23
N SER A 16 19.06 10.83 12.98
CA SER A 16 19.47 11.89 13.91
C SER A 16 18.28 12.68 14.44
N LYS A 17 18.52 13.58 15.40
CA LYS A 17 17.49 14.51 15.88
C LYS A 17 16.96 15.45 14.79
N LYS A 18 17.83 15.86 13.86
CA LYS A 18 17.47 16.67 12.68
C LYS A 18 18.07 16.01 11.46
N ASN A 19 17.25 15.74 10.47
CA ASN A 19 17.59 14.99 9.28
C ASN A 19 17.36 15.85 8.03
N ARG A 20 18.19 15.69 7.00
CA ARG A 20 17.89 16.21 5.68
C ARG A 20 16.75 15.41 5.07
N GLY A 21 15.80 16.09 4.45
CA GLY A 21 14.61 15.42 3.89
C GLY A 21 14.58 15.36 2.37
N THR A 22 15.61 15.87 1.69
CA THR A 22 15.69 15.86 0.23
C THR A 22 16.95 15.13 -0.22
N SER A 23 16.79 14.08 -1.00
CA SER A 23 17.89 13.29 -1.57
C SER A 23 17.71 13.10 -3.07
N THR A 24 18.80 13.17 -3.81
CA THR A 24 18.88 12.80 -5.23
C THR A 24 19.46 11.41 -5.44
N GLY A 25 19.69 10.67 -4.36
CA GLY A 25 20.36 9.36 -4.33
C GLY A 25 21.32 9.33 -3.16
N ASN A 26 22.60 9.34 -3.42
CA ASN A 26 23.66 9.43 -2.41
C ASN A 26 23.83 10.84 -1.85
N LYS A 27 23.41 11.85 -2.60
CA LYS A 27 23.52 13.26 -2.21
C LYS A 27 22.27 13.73 -1.50
N TRP A 28 22.46 14.27 -0.30
CA TRP A 28 21.42 14.91 0.48
C TRP A 28 21.52 16.42 0.34
N LEU A 29 20.48 17.04 -0.18
CA LEU A 29 20.43 18.49 -0.38
C LEU A 29 20.22 19.21 0.96
N SER A 30 20.89 20.34 1.14
CA SER A 30 20.66 21.22 2.29
C SER A 30 19.58 22.23 1.92
N THR A 31 18.41 22.08 2.51
CA THR A 31 17.29 23.01 2.38
C THR A 31 17.22 23.89 3.63
N LYS A 32 16.93 25.19 3.47
CA LYS A 32 16.68 26.13 4.58
C LYS A 32 15.18 26.32 4.77
N THR A 33 14.46 25.20 4.97
CA THR A 33 13.01 25.14 5.03
C THR A 33 12.52 24.88 6.44
N SER A 34 11.19 24.80 6.61
CA SER A 34 10.55 24.36 7.85
C SER A 34 10.95 22.92 8.22
N LEU A 35 10.92 22.64 9.51
CA LEU A 35 11.08 21.29 10.03
C LEU A 35 9.71 20.60 10.09
N LEU A 36 9.67 19.37 9.65
CA LEU A 36 8.57 18.44 9.85
C LEU A 36 8.94 17.54 11.04
N ASP A 37 8.22 17.68 12.14
CA ASP A 37 8.44 16.91 13.36
C ASP A 37 7.71 15.57 13.32
N SER A 38 8.43 14.47 13.55
CA SER A 38 7.87 13.13 13.69
C SER A 38 7.71 12.80 15.17
N TYR A 39 6.45 12.62 15.61
CA TYR A 39 6.09 12.22 16.96
C TYR A 39 5.62 10.78 16.99
N SER A 40 6.08 10.02 17.99
CA SER A 40 5.62 8.64 18.17
C SER A 40 4.20 8.62 18.73
N PRO A 41 3.26 7.88 18.12
CA PRO A 41 1.93 7.67 18.69
C PRO A 41 1.98 6.74 19.93
N VAL A 42 3.11 6.10 20.18
CA VAL A 42 3.31 5.18 21.29
C VAL A 42 3.37 5.91 22.64
N ASP A 43 4.13 7.00 22.70
CA ASP A 43 4.37 7.75 23.94
C ASP A 43 4.31 9.28 23.80
N GLY A 44 3.94 9.75 22.60
CA GLY A 44 3.81 11.19 22.27
C GLY A 44 5.12 11.94 22.14
N LYS A 45 6.27 11.25 22.17
CA LYS A 45 7.58 11.91 22.13
C LYS A 45 8.03 12.22 20.71
N LEU A 46 8.77 13.32 20.58
CA LEU A 46 9.49 13.64 19.36
C LEU A 46 10.58 12.59 19.11
N ILE A 47 10.51 11.93 17.94
CA ILE A 47 11.52 10.97 17.49
C ILE A 47 12.67 11.73 16.84
N GLY A 48 12.34 12.62 15.92
CA GLY A 48 13.25 13.47 15.18
C GLY A 48 12.52 14.43 14.27
N SER A 49 13.24 15.35 13.65
CA SER A 49 12.71 16.32 12.71
C SER A 49 13.38 16.18 11.34
N VAL A 50 12.66 16.54 10.29
CA VAL A 50 13.11 16.43 8.90
C VAL A 50 12.95 17.79 8.21
N TYR A 51 14.00 18.30 7.56
CA TYR A 51 13.88 19.47 6.71
C TYR A 51 13.05 19.17 5.48
N THR A 52 12.04 19.99 5.20
CA THR A 52 11.15 19.78 4.04
C THR A 52 11.85 20.15 2.73
N THR A 53 11.35 19.63 1.63
CA THR A 53 11.81 19.94 0.27
C THR A 53 11.14 21.23 -0.22
N ASP A 54 11.91 22.24 -0.61
CA ASP A 54 11.40 23.41 -1.29
C ASP A 54 11.23 23.18 -2.81
N GLU A 55 10.51 24.06 -3.48
CA GLU A 55 10.23 23.95 -4.92
C GLU A 55 11.52 23.94 -5.76
N SER A 56 12.54 24.71 -5.38
CA SER A 56 13.80 24.77 -6.11
C SER A 56 14.58 23.45 -5.99
N SER A 57 14.57 22.85 -4.81
CA SER A 57 15.17 21.53 -4.56
C SER A 57 14.38 20.42 -5.24
N PHE A 58 13.04 20.51 -5.25
CA PHE A 58 12.19 19.59 -6.00
C PHE A 58 12.53 19.59 -7.50
N LYS A 59 12.65 20.76 -8.13
CA LYS A 59 13.07 20.88 -9.54
C LYS A 59 14.45 20.27 -9.80
N LYS A 60 15.40 20.42 -8.86
CA LYS A 60 16.71 19.75 -8.96
C LYS A 60 16.58 18.24 -8.90
N VAL A 61 15.73 17.71 -8.02
CA VAL A 61 15.43 16.27 -7.92
C VAL A 61 14.85 15.74 -9.23
N VAL A 62 13.85 16.41 -9.80
CA VAL A 62 13.25 16.01 -11.08
C VAL A 62 14.27 16.02 -12.21
N ASN A 63 15.06 17.08 -12.34
CA ASN A 63 16.08 17.16 -13.38
C ASN A 63 17.14 16.05 -13.22
N GLN A 64 17.60 15.80 -11.99
CA GLN A 64 18.58 14.74 -11.73
C GLN A 64 18.01 13.35 -12.07
N SER A 65 16.74 13.11 -11.75
CA SER A 65 16.09 11.83 -12.08
C SER A 65 15.93 11.63 -13.60
N LYS A 66 15.64 12.69 -14.35
CA LYS A 66 15.62 12.63 -15.83
C LYS A 66 16.98 12.25 -16.44
N GLU A 67 18.06 12.84 -15.95
CA GLU A 67 19.42 12.49 -16.39
C GLU A 67 19.76 11.05 -15.96
N ALA A 68 19.42 10.64 -14.74
CA ALA A 68 19.61 9.29 -14.28
C ALA A 68 18.87 8.26 -15.16
N PHE A 69 17.63 8.56 -15.57
CA PHE A 69 16.84 7.68 -16.42
C PHE A 69 17.55 7.38 -17.76
N ARG A 70 18.16 8.39 -18.38
CA ARG A 70 18.91 8.22 -19.65
C ARG A 70 20.08 7.25 -19.53
N LEU A 71 20.66 7.12 -18.36
CA LEU A 71 21.78 6.22 -18.08
C LEU A 71 21.30 4.85 -17.57
N TRP A 72 20.34 4.86 -16.64
CA TRP A 72 19.84 3.65 -15.97
C TRP A 72 19.12 2.70 -16.94
N ASN A 73 18.32 3.25 -17.86
CA ASN A 73 17.59 2.44 -18.83
C ASN A 73 18.50 1.71 -19.84
N GLN A 74 19.77 2.13 -19.97
CA GLN A 74 20.78 1.45 -20.80
C GLN A 74 21.35 0.20 -20.11
N TRP A 75 21.19 0.07 -18.79
CA TRP A 75 21.65 -1.12 -18.10
C TRP A 75 20.74 -2.30 -18.44
N PRO A 76 21.28 -3.49 -18.71
CA PRO A 76 20.46 -4.69 -18.90
C PRO A 76 19.60 -4.97 -17.65
N ALA A 77 18.34 -5.41 -17.85
CA ALA A 77 17.42 -5.66 -16.74
C ALA A 77 17.99 -6.62 -15.69
N PRO A 78 18.71 -7.73 -16.02
CA PRO A 78 19.35 -8.57 -15.03
C PRO A 78 20.45 -7.86 -14.19
N LYS A 79 21.12 -6.86 -14.76
CA LYS A 79 22.11 -6.05 -14.02
C LYS A 79 21.38 -5.13 -13.02
N ARG A 80 20.24 -4.55 -13.40
CA ARG A 80 19.37 -3.80 -12.48
C ARG A 80 18.81 -4.70 -11.39
N GLY A 81 18.42 -5.93 -11.74
CA GLY A 81 18.00 -6.95 -10.79
C GLY A 81 19.05 -7.32 -9.74
N GLU A 82 20.33 -7.35 -10.12
CA GLU A 82 21.43 -7.60 -9.17
C GLU A 82 21.54 -6.47 -8.13
N ILE A 83 21.30 -5.21 -8.52
CA ILE A 83 21.25 -4.10 -7.56
C ILE A 83 20.10 -4.29 -6.56
N VAL A 84 18.91 -4.64 -7.07
CA VAL A 84 17.74 -4.92 -6.22
C VAL A 84 17.99 -6.12 -5.28
N ARG A 85 18.69 -7.17 -5.73
CA ARG A 85 19.10 -8.29 -4.88
C ARG A 85 19.97 -7.84 -3.71
N GLN A 86 20.95 -6.96 -3.96
CA GLN A 86 21.82 -6.42 -2.91
C GLN A 86 21.04 -5.54 -1.92
N ILE A 87 20.05 -4.77 -2.39
CA ILE A 87 19.14 -4.02 -1.51
C ILE A 87 18.34 -4.97 -0.63
N GLY A 88 17.79 -6.05 -1.19
CA GLY A 88 17.11 -7.10 -0.42
C GLY A 88 17.99 -7.71 0.66
N GLN A 89 19.29 -7.91 0.39
CA GLN A 89 20.24 -8.39 1.39
C GLN A 89 20.48 -7.35 2.49
N ALA A 90 20.64 -6.07 2.14
CA ALA A 90 20.81 -4.99 3.11
C ALA A 90 19.56 -4.83 4.00
N LEU A 91 18.37 -5.02 3.43
CA LEU A 91 17.11 -5.03 4.18
C LEU A 91 17.01 -6.20 5.16
N ARG A 92 17.51 -7.41 4.80
CA ARG A 92 17.60 -8.56 5.73
C ARG A 92 18.48 -8.22 6.94
N GLU A 93 19.61 -7.58 6.71
CA GLU A 93 20.55 -7.17 7.76
C GLU A 93 19.99 -6.06 8.66
N LYS A 94 19.15 -5.19 8.11
CA LYS A 94 18.51 -4.05 8.82
C LYS A 94 17.08 -4.33 9.25
N LYS A 95 16.57 -5.58 9.14
CA LYS A 95 15.18 -5.91 9.39
C LYS A 95 14.70 -5.54 10.79
N GLU A 96 15.47 -5.89 11.82
CA GLU A 96 15.10 -5.57 13.20
C GLU A 96 15.08 -4.06 13.50
N PRO A 97 16.13 -3.28 13.22
CA PRO A 97 16.11 -1.85 13.51
C PRO A 97 15.03 -1.11 12.68
N LEU A 98 14.83 -1.48 11.40
CA LEU A 98 13.79 -0.86 10.56
C LEU A 98 12.38 -1.23 11.04
N GLY A 99 12.12 -2.50 11.40
CA GLY A 99 10.86 -2.93 11.97
C GLY A 99 10.52 -2.21 13.30
N LYS A 100 11.53 -1.97 14.15
CA LYS A 100 11.35 -1.16 15.37
C LYS A 100 11.00 0.29 15.06
N LEU A 101 11.66 0.89 14.06
CA LEU A 101 11.33 2.26 13.63
C LEU A 101 9.91 2.33 13.10
N VAL A 102 9.50 1.41 12.21
CA VAL A 102 8.12 1.32 11.70
C VAL A 102 7.12 1.26 12.87
N SER A 103 7.34 0.37 13.83
CA SER A 103 6.42 0.22 14.98
C SER A 103 6.40 1.45 15.88
N TYR A 104 7.51 2.15 16.04
CA TYR A 104 7.58 3.32 16.93
C TYR A 104 7.05 4.60 16.27
N GLU A 105 7.28 4.77 14.96
CA GLU A 105 6.83 5.96 14.22
C GLU A 105 5.36 5.85 13.79
N MET A 106 4.89 4.63 13.45
CA MET A 106 3.53 4.40 12.94
C MET A 106 2.56 3.86 14.00
N GLY A 107 3.05 3.06 14.95
CA GLY A 107 2.23 2.49 16.03
C GLY A 107 1.76 1.05 15.84
N LYS A 108 2.07 0.37 14.72
CA LYS A 108 1.73 -1.05 14.55
C LYS A 108 2.58 -1.96 15.43
N SER A 109 2.10 -3.18 15.75
CA SER A 109 2.84 -4.14 16.57
C SER A 109 4.23 -4.44 15.98
N TYR A 110 5.17 -4.84 16.82
CA TYR A 110 6.53 -5.13 16.36
C TYR A 110 6.57 -6.27 15.34
N GLN A 111 5.71 -7.26 15.51
CA GLN A 111 5.59 -8.35 14.52
C GLN A 111 5.10 -7.84 13.16
N GLU A 112 4.15 -6.91 13.16
CA GLU A 112 3.69 -6.26 11.93
C GLU A 112 4.78 -5.37 11.31
N GLY A 113 5.57 -4.66 12.14
CA GLY A 113 6.73 -3.89 11.67
C GLY A 113 7.81 -4.78 11.02
N LEU A 114 8.10 -5.94 11.61
CA LEU A 114 9.00 -6.94 11.00
C LEU A 114 8.41 -7.55 9.73
N GLY A 115 7.09 -7.80 9.72
CA GLY A 115 6.35 -8.29 8.57
C GLY A 115 6.42 -7.32 7.40
N GLU A 116 6.28 -6.04 7.65
CA GLU A 116 6.37 -5.00 6.62
C GLU A 116 7.76 -4.93 5.97
N VAL A 117 8.83 -5.06 6.77
CA VAL A 117 10.20 -5.17 6.22
C VAL A 117 10.39 -6.49 5.47
N GLN A 118 9.72 -7.58 5.89
CA GLN A 118 9.74 -8.83 5.14
C GLN A 118 9.12 -8.67 3.76
N GLU A 119 8.00 -7.97 3.63
CA GLU A 119 7.39 -7.66 2.34
C GLU A 119 8.34 -6.88 1.41
N MET A 120 9.15 -5.96 1.96
CA MET A 120 10.21 -5.28 1.19
C MET A 120 11.27 -6.27 0.65
N ILE A 121 11.63 -7.27 1.45
CA ILE A 121 12.59 -8.31 1.06
C ILE A 121 11.99 -9.19 -0.02
N ASP A 122 10.75 -9.62 0.16
CA ASP A 122 10.06 -10.53 -0.74
C ASP A 122 9.83 -9.90 -2.12
N ILE A 123 9.51 -8.60 -2.18
CA ILE A 123 9.40 -7.90 -3.47
C ILE A 123 10.76 -7.72 -4.14
N CYS A 124 11.87 -7.58 -3.39
CA CYS A 124 13.19 -7.61 -4.00
C CYS A 124 13.46 -8.96 -4.67
N ASP A 125 13.16 -10.07 -3.99
CA ASP A 125 13.34 -11.42 -4.54
C ASP A 125 12.47 -11.65 -5.80
N PHE A 126 11.21 -11.19 -5.76
CA PHE A 126 10.31 -11.22 -6.92
C PHE A 126 10.87 -10.41 -8.10
N ALA A 127 11.31 -9.17 -7.86
CA ALA A 127 11.86 -8.27 -8.88
C ALA A 127 13.14 -8.83 -9.52
N VAL A 128 13.98 -9.55 -8.76
CA VAL A 128 15.17 -10.25 -9.31
C VAL A 128 14.75 -11.29 -10.35
N GLY A 129 13.76 -12.12 -10.04
CA GLY A 129 13.20 -13.09 -10.98
C GLY A 129 12.58 -12.41 -12.20
N LEU A 130 11.80 -11.36 -11.97
CA LEU A 130 11.14 -10.55 -12.99
C LEU A 130 12.13 -9.91 -13.98
N SER A 131 13.35 -9.58 -13.55
CA SER A 131 14.38 -8.97 -14.41
C SER A 131 14.70 -9.77 -15.69
N ARG A 132 14.32 -11.05 -15.72
CA ARG A 132 14.48 -11.95 -16.88
C ARG A 132 13.16 -12.30 -17.56
N GLN A 133 12.05 -11.71 -17.13
CA GLN A 133 10.69 -12.08 -17.55
C GLN A 133 9.89 -10.87 -18.10
N LEU A 134 10.56 -9.76 -18.40
CA LEU A 134 9.94 -8.56 -19.02
C LEU A 134 9.70 -8.80 -20.52
N HIS A 135 8.92 -9.84 -20.83
CA HIS A 135 8.70 -10.30 -22.19
C HIS A 135 7.40 -9.75 -22.79
N GLY A 136 7.41 -9.58 -24.11
CA GLY A 136 6.22 -9.32 -24.92
C GLY A 136 5.77 -10.55 -25.70
N LEU A 137 4.73 -10.37 -26.48
CA LEU A 137 4.15 -11.42 -27.33
C LEU A 137 4.75 -11.39 -28.74
N THR A 138 4.90 -12.55 -29.35
CA THR A 138 5.15 -12.69 -30.79
C THR A 138 3.87 -13.18 -31.46
N MET A 139 3.46 -12.54 -32.54
CA MET A 139 2.23 -12.87 -33.27
C MET A 139 2.47 -12.95 -34.77
N HIS A 140 1.59 -13.67 -35.48
CA HIS A 140 1.67 -13.78 -36.93
C HIS A 140 1.23 -12.47 -37.59
N SER A 141 1.92 -12.12 -38.71
CA SER A 141 1.53 -11.01 -39.57
C SER A 141 0.48 -11.47 -40.60
N GLU A 142 -0.39 -10.58 -41.02
CA GLU A 142 -1.31 -10.77 -42.13
C GLU A 142 -0.58 -10.66 -43.51
N ARG A 143 0.68 -10.19 -43.50
CA ARG A 143 1.47 -9.98 -44.71
C ARG A 143 2.56 -11.04 -44.84
N PRO A 144 2.83 -11.55 -46.08
CA PRO A 144 3.97 -12.42 -46.30
C PRO A 144 5.27 -11.66 -45.97
N ASP A 145 6.29 -12.41 -45.56
CA ASP A 145 7.63 -11.89 -45.22
C ASP A 145 7.65 -10.79 -44.16
N HIS A 146 6.66 -10.81 -43.25
CA HIS A 146 6.61 -9.90 -42.12
C HIS A 146 6.59 -10.66 -40.78
N ARG A 147 7.17 -10.04 -39.78
CA ARG A 147 7.16 -10.51 -38.39
C ARG A 147 6.61 -9.42 -37.49
N MET A 148 5.67 -9.78 -36.62
CA MET A 148 5.12 -8.90 -35.61
C MET A 148 5.46 -9.38 -34.19
N TYR A 149 5.76 -8.43 -33.30
CA TYR A 149 5.96 -8.70 -31.88
C TYR A 149 5.68 -7.45 -31.06
N GLU A 150 5.42 -7.64 -29.79
CA GLU A 150 5.33 -6.58 -28.79
C GLU A 150 6.55 -6.63 -27.88
N GLN A 151 7.01 -5.46 -27.45
CA GLN A 151 8.03 -5.33 -26.42
C GLN A 151 7.68 -4.19 -25.46
N TRP A 152 8.29 -4.26 -24.30
CA TRP A 152 8.04 -3.33 -23.22
C TRP A 152 9.27 -2.47 -22.95
N HIS A 153 9.04 -1.15 -22.80
CA HIS A 153 10.08 -0.17 -22.52
C HIS A 153 9.75 0.63 -21.27
N PRO A 154 10.74 1.03 -20.47
CA PRO A 154 10.52 1.90 -19.32
C PRO A 154 9.89 3.23 -19.74
N ILE A 155 9.23 3.89 -18.80
CA ILE A 155 8.47 5.13 -19.07
C ILE A 155 9.15 6.40 -18.57
N GLY A 156 10.10 6.30 -17.64
CA GLY A 156 10.82 7.45 -17.12
C GLY A 156 10.77 7.59 -15.59
N PRO A 157 10.80 8.83 -15.08
CA PRO A 157 10.60 9.08 -13.66
C PRO A 157 9.21 8.66 -13.18
N VAL A 158 9.14 7.90 -12.09
CA VAL A 158 7.91 7.49 -11.41
C VAL A 158 7.79 8.25 -10.11
N GLY A 159 6.73 9.02 -9.95
CA GLY A 159 6.38 9.65 -8.69
C GLY A 159 5.65 8.66 -7.78
N ILE A 160 6.15 8.46 -6.57
CA ILE A 160 5.56 7.54 -5.58
C ILE A 160 5.11 8.35 -4.37
N ILE A 161 3.82 8.31 -4.04
CA ILE A 161 3.24 8.92 -2.85
C ILE A 161 2.72 7.80 -1.96
N THR A 162 3.26 7.66 -0.74
CA THR A 162 2.85 6.59 0.18
C THR A 162 2.14 7.13 1.41
N ALA A 163 1.26 6.30 1.98
CA ALA A 163 0.53 6.59 3.20
C ALA A 163 1.32 6.16 4.44
N PHE A 164 0.88 6.65 5.61
CA PHE A 164 1.57 6.41 6.89
C PHE A 164 1.47 4.97 7.40
N ASN A 165 0.43 4.25 7.02
CA ASN A 165 0.10 2.94 7.61
C ASN A 165 0.98 1.79 7.14
N PHE A 166 1.61 1.93 5.97
CA PHE A 166 2.66 1.05 5.46
C PHE A 166 3.83 1.91 4.96
N PRO A 167 4.60 2.51 5.90
CA PRO A 167 5.57 3.55 5.57
C PRO A 167 6.78 3.07 4.76
N VAL A 168 7.01 1.76 4.64
CA VAL A 168 8.18 1.23 3.93
C VAL A 168 7.82 0.21 2.84
N ALA A 169 6.83 -0.68 3.06
CA ALA A 169 6.52 -1.76 2.12
C ALA A 169 5.99 -1.22 0.78
N VAL A 170 5.00 -0.33 0.80
CA VAL A 170 4.37 0.20 -0.43
C VAL A 170 5.36 0.93 -1.33
N TRP A 171 6.30 1.67 -0.75
CA TRP A 171 7.40 2.23 -1.52
C TRP A 171 8.21 1.14 -2.23
N SER A 172 8.56 0.07 -1.53
CA SER A 172 9.37 -1.01 -2.12
C SER A 172 8.62 -1.78 -3.20
N TRP A 173 7.29 -1.98 -3.05
CA TRP A 173 6.47 -2.62 -4.07
C TRP A 173 6.53 -1.87 -5.41
N ASN A 174 6.57 -0.55 -5.34
CA ASN A 174 6.73 0.32 -6.50
C ASN A 174 8.19 0.37 -6.98
N ALA A 175 9.11 0.76 -6.10
CA ALA A 175 10.48 1.09 -6.47
C ALA A 175 11.27 -0.11 -7.02
N MET A 176 11.17 -1.28 -6.39
CA MET A 176 11.93 -2.46 -6.81
C MET A 176 11.50 -2.94 -8.20
N ILE A 177 10.21 -2.88 -8.48
CA ILE A 177 9.66 -3.23 -9.79
C ILE A 177 10.03 -2.17 -10.84
N ALA A 178 9.81 -0.89 -10.54
CA ALA A 178 10.15 0.22 -11.43
C ALA A 178 11.64 0.21 -11.81
N TRP A 179 12.54 0.03 -10.84
CA TRP A 179 13.98 -0.03 -11.11
C TRP A 179 14.36 -1.20 -12.01
N VAL A 180 13.79 -2.38 -11.79
CA VAL A 180 14.04 -3.53 -12.68
C VAL A 180 13.49 -3.27 -14.08
N CYS A 181 12.34 -2.62 -14.22
CA CYS A 181 11.79 -2.18 -15.50
C CYS A 181 12.68 -1.16 -16.22
N GLY A 182 13.51 -0.42 -15.47
CA GLY A 182 14.44 0.57 -16.00
C GLY A 182 14.02 2.02 -15.76
N ASP A 183 13.01 2.22 -14.94
CA ASP A 183 12.55 3.51 -14.47
C ASP A 183 13.39 4.02 -13.30
N VAL A 184 13.18 5.27 -12.94
CA VAL A 184 13.76 5.93 -11.76
C VAL A 184 12.62 6.44 -10.88
N CYS A 185 12.84 6.56 -9.57
CA CYS A 185 11.77 6.87 -8.63
C CYS A 185 12.02 8.16 -7.86
N ILE A 186 10.96 8.95 -7.70
CA ILE A 186 10.89 10.10 -6.79
C ILE A 186 9.84 9.79 -5.74
N TRP A 187 10.26 9.53 -4.51
CA TRP A 187 9.39 9.13 -3.43
C TRP A 187 9.05 10.29 -2.50
N LYS A 188 7.75 10.51 -2.28
CA LYS A 188 7.20 11.35 -1.23
C LYS A 188 6.51 10.47 -0.18
N PRO A 189 7.14 10.16 0.95
CA PRO A 189 6.49 9.45 2.05
C PRO A 189 5.42 10.32 2.72
N SER A 190 4.59 9.71 3.56
CA SER A 190 3.67 10.45 4.42
C SER A 190 4.43 11.39 5.37
N GLU A 191 3.90 12.58 5.56
CA GLU A 191 4.40 13.55 6.55
C GLU A 191 4.31 13.04 8.00
N LYS A 192 3.55 11.97 8.24
CA LYS A 192 3.42 11.34 9.57
C LYS A 192 4.51 10.32 9.87
N THR A 193 5.21 9.82 8.83
CA THR A 193 6.24 8.77 8.96
C THR A 193 7.48 9.08 8.11
N PRO A 194 8.05 10.29 8.20
CA PRO A 194 9.14 10.71 7.32
C PRO A 194 10.46 10.01 7.63
N LEU A 195 10.68 9.56 8.88
CA LEU A 195 11.95 8.93 9.28
C LEU A 195 12.09 7.53 8.69
N CYS A 196 10.99 6.79 8.55
CA CYS A 196 10.96 5.54 7.78
C CYS A 196 11.45 5.76 6.35
N GLY A 197 11.01 6.85 5.70
CA GLY A 197 11.46 7.21 4.35
C GLY A 197 12.96 7.49 4.28
N ILE A 198 13.50 8.22 5.25
CA ILE A 198 14.93 8.50 5.34
C ILE A 198 15.74 7.22 5.52
N ALA A 199 15.31 6.33 6.44
CA ALA A 199 15.99 5.07 6.68
C ALA A 199 16.06 4.20 5.42
N CYS A 200 14.96 4.05 4.69
CA CYS A 200 14.92 3.30 3.43
C CYS A 200 15.83 3.91 2.37
N GLN A 201 15.81 5.24 2.21
CA GLN A 201 16.67 5.95 1.26
C GLN A 201 18.16 5.76 1.59
N MET A 202 18.54 5.79 2.87
CA MET A 202 19.93 5.55 3.29
C MET A 202 20.38 4.13 2.97
N ILE A 203 19.54 3.12 3.23
CA ILE A 203 19.85 1.72 2.91
C ILE A 203 20.04 1.54 1.39
N ALA A 204 19.14 2.07 0.59
CA ALA A 204 19.23 1.97 -0.87
C ALA A 204 20.45 2.73 -1.43
N SER A 205 20.70 3.94 -0.94
CA SER A 205 21.83 4.80 -1.37
C SER A 205 23.19 4.13 -1.14
N GLU A 206 23.38 3.44 -0.01
CA GLU A 206 24.64 2.73 0.27
C GLU A 206 24.93 1.66 -0.79
N ILE A 207 23.91 0.93 -1.24
CA ILE A 207 24.05 -0.09 -2.29
C ILE A 207 24.28 0.56 -3.66
N PHE A 208 23.59 1.66 -3.95
CA PHE A 208 23.78 2.39 -5.20
C PHE A 208 25.20 2.95 -5.32
N ASP A 209 25.74 3.54 -4.26
CA ASP A 209 27.09 4.08 -4.24
C ASP A 209 28.14 2.99 -4.51
N LYS A 210 28.03 1.85 -3.81
CA LYS A 210 28.92 0.70 -3.98
C LYS A 210 28.96 0.14 -5.40
N ASN A 211 27.88 0.31 -6.15
CA ASN A 211 27.71 -0.26 -7.50
C ASN A 211 27.83 0.78 -8.63
N GLY A 212 28.13 2.03 -8.32
CA GLY A 212 28.21 3.11 -9.32
C GLY A 212 26.88 3.36 -10.05
N VAL A 213 25.75 3.18 -9.34
CA VAL A 213 24.43 3.49 -9.89
C VAL A 213 24.31 5.00 -10.11
N PRO A 214 23.76 5.47 -11.25
CA PRO A 214 23.63 6.90 -11.51
C PRO A 214 22.86 7.63 -10.40
N GLU A 215 23.38 8.78 -10.00
CA GLU A 215 22.69 9.69 -9.08
C GLU A 215 21.35 10.12 -9.67
N GLY A 216 20.25 9.92 -8.95
CA GLY A 216 18.89 10.23 -9.39
C GLY A 216 18.00 9.00 -9.67
N VAL A 217 18.53 7.78 -9.56
CA VAL A 217 17.72 6.55 -9.70
C VAL A 217 16.73 6.39 -8.56
N SER A 218 17.11 6.74 -7.34
CA SER A 218 16.25 6.78 -6.15
C SER A 218 16.32 8.16 -5.54
N CYS A 219 15.22 8.90 -5.58
CA CYS A 219 15.11 10.22 -4.98
C CYS A 219 14.09 10.23 -3.85
N LEU A 220 14.36 11.01 -2.80
CA LEU A 220 13.44 11.21 -1.68
C LEU A 220 13.12 12.70 -1.53
N VAL A 221 11.83 13.02 -1.37
CA VAL A 221 11.35 14.36 -1.09
C VAL A 221 10.36 14.34 0.09
N ASN A 222 10.61 15.13 1.12
CA ASN A 222 9.75 15.20 2.30
C ASN A 222 9.02 16.56 2.37
N GLY A 223 7.74 16.50 2.67
CA GLY A 223 6.87 17.66 2.81
C GLY A 223 5.41 17.25 2.97
N ASP A 224 4.56 18.24 3.06
CA ASP A 224 3.12 18.06 3.20
C ASP A 224 2.43 17.76 1.84
N TYR A 225 1.12 17.94 1.81
CA TYR A 225 0.30 17.69 0.61
C TYR A 225 0.66 18.61 -0.58
N THR A 226 1.24 19.79 -0.33
CA THR A 226 1.62 20.73 -1.40
C THR A 226 2.74 20.17 -2.27
N LEU A 227 3.67 19.43 -1.67
CA LEU A 227 4.72 18.72 -2.40
C LEU A 227 4.13 17.56 -3.22
N GLY A 228 3.11 16.87 -2.71
CA GLY A 228 2.36 15.87 -3.49
C GLY A 228 1.65 16.47 -4.71
N GLN A 229 1.16 17.70 -4.59
CA GLN A 229 0.58 18.44 -5.72
C GLN A 229 1.65 18.83 -6.76
N LEU A 230 2.83 19.29 -6.32
CA LEU A 230 3.95 19.57 -7.24
C LEU A 230 4.35 18.30 -8.01
N LEU A 231 4.51 17.17 -7.31
CA LEU A 231 4.83 15.88 -7.93
C LEU A 231 3.78 15.47 -8.96
N SER A 232 2.49 15.66 -8.66
CA SER A 232 1.39 15.27 -9.56
C SER A 232 1.27 16.18 -10.79
N LYS A 233 1.65 17.46 -10.67
CA LYS A 233 1.60 18.45 -11.76
C LYS A 233 2.76 18.37 -12.73
N ASP A 234 3.89 17.80 -12.30
CA ASP A 234 5.12 17.81 -13.08
C ASP A 234 5.00 16.93 -14.34
N GLU A 235 5.15 17.52 -15.51
CA GLU A 235 4.99 16.86 -16.82
C GLU A 235 6.14 15.87 -17.13
N ASP A 236 7.27 16.02 -16.48
CA ASP A 236 8.44 15.14 -16.63
C ASP A 236 8.28 13.81 -15.84
N ILE A 237 7.18 13.66 -15.09
CA ILE A 237 6.87 12.46 -14.31
C ILE A 237 5.66 11.75 -14.93
N PRO A 238 5.85 10.82 -15.86
CA PRO A 238 4.77 10.21 -16.64
C PRO A 238 3.80 9.35 -15.82
N LEU A 239 4.22 8.80 -14.69
CA LEU A 239 3.39 7.96 -13.81
C LEU A 239 3.45 8.48 -12.38
N ILE A 240 2.27 8.63 -11.77
CA ILE A 240 2.11 8.83 -10.33
C ILE A 240 1.45 7.61 -9.72
N SER A 241 2.18 6.88 -8.88
CA SER A 241 1.63 5.89 -7.96
C SER A 241 1.29 6.58 -6.64
N ALA A 242 0.03 6.51 -6.22
CA ALA A 242 -0.42 7.20 -5.01
C ALA A 242 -1.30 6.31 -4.14
N THR A 243 -0.84 6.07 -2.92
CA THR A 243 -1.55 5.33 -1.88
C THR A 243 -2.03 6.29 -0.79
N GLY A 244 -3.33 6.27 -0.50
CA GLY A 244 -3.90 7.14 0.52
C GLY A 244 -5.42 7.22 0.53
N SER A 245 -5.98 8.37 0.95
CA SER A 245 -7.42 8.54 1.02
C SER A 245 -8.06 8.72 -0.36
N VAL A 246 -9.33 8.32 -0.50
CA VAL A 246 -10.14 8.55 -1.72
C VAL A 246 -10.12 10.03 -2.14
N ARG A 247 -10.18 10.96 -1.17
CA ARG A 247 -10.10 12.40 -1.44
C ARG A 247 -8.79 12.79 -2.11
N MET A 248 -7.67 12.28 -1.60
CA MET A 248 -6.32 12.52 -2.15
C MET A 248 -6.22 11.88 -3.54
N GLY A 249 -6.65 10.64 -3.70
CA GLY A 249 -6.61 9.93 -4.99
C GLY A 249 -7.41 10.65 -6.09
N LYS A 250 -8.61 11.14 -5.78
CA LYS A 250 -9.40 11.95 -6.71
C LYS A 250 -8.70 13.26 -7.12
N ALA A 251 -7.97 13.90 -6.20
CA ALA A 251 -7.20 15.10 -6.51
C ALA A 251 -6.01 14.79 -7.42
N VAL A 252 -5.26 13.72 -7.12
CA VAL A 252 -4.13 13.25 -7.95
C VAL A 252 -4.63 12.85 -9.34
N ALA A 253 -5.68 12.02 -9.43
CA ALA A 253 -6.25 11.58 -10.71
C ALA A 253 -6.63 12.75 -11.60
N ARG A 254 -7.33 13.76 -11.05
CA ARG A 254 -7.71 14.96 -11.80
C ARG A 254 -6.49 15.71 -12.33
N THR A 255 -5.52 15.99 -11.47
CA THR A 255 -4.32 16.74 -11.84
C THR A 255 -3.48 16.01 -12.89
N VAL A 256 -3.32 14.69 -12.74
CA VAL A 256 -2.50 13.90 -13.67
C VAL A 256 -3.22 13.70 -15.01
N SER A 257 -4.54 13.52 -15.01
CA SER A 257 -5.31 13.38 -16.26
C SER A 257 -5.37 14.68 -17.08
N GLU A 258 -5.34 15.87 -16.45
CA GLU A 258 -5.26 17.15 -17.16
C GLU A 258 -4.04 17.25 -18.08
N ARG A 259 -2.92 16.59 -17.73
CA ARG A 259 -1.70 16.51 -18.52
C ARG A 259 -1.51 15.18 -19.28
N LEU A 260 -2.54 14.34 -19.36
CA LEU A 260 -2.53 13.01 -19.99
C LEU A 260 -1.47 12.05 -19.40
N GLY A 261 -1.08 12.25 -18.14
CA GLY A 261 -0.21 11.36 -17.40
C GLY A 261 -0.93 10.08 -16.96
N ARG A 262 -0.18 9.13 -16.41
CA ARG A 262 -0.71 7.87 -15.88
C ARG A 262 -0.82 7.91 -14.38
N THR A 263 -1.81 7.21 -13.83
CA THR A 263 -1.94 7.00 -12.38
C THR A 263 -2.04 5.52 -12.06
N LEU A 264 -1.47 5.16 -10.91
CA LEU A 264 -1.75 3.94 -10.17
C LEU A 264 -2.26 4.39 -8.81
N LEU A 265 -3.49 4.03 -8.46
CA LEU A 265 -4.15 4.55 -7.27
C LEU A 265 -4.58 3.39 -6.37
N GLU A 266 -4.06 3.41 -5.14
CA GLU A 266 -4.41 2.47 -4.07
C GLU A 266 -4.99 3.25 -2.90
N LEU A 267 -6.32 3.27 -2.85
CA LEU A 267 -7.07 4.14 -1.94
C LEU A 267 -7.75 3.31 -0.83
N GLY A 268 -8.74 3.92 -0.16
CA GLY A 268 -9.45 3.28 0.93
C GLY A 268 -10.26 2.05 0.51
N GLY A 269 -10.57 1.22 1.50
CA GLY A 269 -11.39 0.03 1.39
C GLY A 269 -12.51 0.01 2.44
N ASN A 270 -13.58 -0.70 2.15
CA ASN A 270 -14.66 -0.97 3.10
C ASN A 270 -14.99 -2.46 3.12
N ASN A 271 -13.96 -3.23 3.42
CA ASN A 271 -13.86 -4.65 3.14
C ASN A 271 -14.82 -5.48 4.02
N ALA A 272 -15.41 -6.50 3.44
CA ALA A 272 -16.30 -7.41 4.14
C ALA A 272 -15.78 -8.86 4.14
N ILE A 273 -16.09 -9.57 5.24
CA ILE A 273 -16.04 -11.01 5.30
C ILE A 273 -17.48 -11.53 5.39
N ILE A 274 -17.87 -12.41 4.47
CA ILE A 274 -19.13 -13.17 4.56
C ILE A 274 -18.85 -14.44 5.34
N ILE A 275 -19.65 -14.76 6.36
CA ILE A 275 -19.58 -16.02 7.11
C ILE A 275 -20.84 -16.82 6.84
N SER A 276 -20.70 -17.94 6.11
CA SER A 276 -21.75 -18.90 5.81
C SER A 276 -21.95 -19.88 6.96
N GLU A 277 -23.15 -20.49 7.06
CA GLU A 277 -23.42 -21.61 7.98
C GLU A 277 -22.50 -22.83 7.75
N HIS A 278 -21.88 -22.92 6.58
CA HIS A 278 -20.91 -23.96 6.23
C HIS A 278 -19.45 -23.62 6.60
N ALA A 279 -19.22 -22.49 7.27
CA ALA A 279 -17.88 -22.04 7.64
C ALA A 279 -17.27 -22.88 8.78
N ASN A 280 -15.94 -23.01 8.75
CA ASN A 280 -15.21 -23.35 9.96
C ASN A 280 -15.13 -22.08 10.85
N LEU A 281 -15.94 -22.06 11.91
CA LEU A 281 -16.06 -20.87 12.75
C LEU A 281 -14.75 -20.50 13.49
N ASP A 282 -13.90 -21.47 13.83
CA ASP A 282 -12.62 -21.18 14.48
C ASP A 282 -11.68 -20.42 13.53
N MET A 283 -11.64 -20.78 12.27
CA MET A 283 -10.90 -20.04 11.24
C MET A 283 -11.54 -18.69 10.95
N ALA A 284 -12.87 -18.64 10.83
CA ALA A 284 -13.61 -17.42 10.53
C ALA A 284 -13.42 -16.35 11.60
N ILE A 285 -13.53 -16.71 12.87
CA ILE A 285 -13.34 -15.78 13.99
C ILE A 285 -11.90 -15.25 14.03
N ARG A 286 -10.89 -16.13 13.88
CA ARG A 286 -9.47 -15.71 13.85
C ARG A 286 -9.20 -14.74 12.70
N GLY A 287 -9.69 -15.07 11.48
CA GLY A 287 -9.54 -14.21 10.30
C GLY A 287 -10.23 -12.86 10.46
N ALA A 288 -11.46 -12.84 11.01
CA ALA A 288 -12.23 -11.63 11.25
C ALA A 288 -11.57 -10.73 12.32
N VAL A 289 -11.15 -11.30 13.45
CA VAL A 289 -10.46 -10.54 14.52
C VAL A 289 -9.15 -9.95 14.01
N PHE A 290 -8.28 -10.77 13.41
CA PHE A 290 -7.02 -10.28 12.88
C PHE A 290 -7.24 -9.17 11.82
N GLY A 291 -8.17 -9.37 10.89
CA GLY A 291 -8.49 -8.39 9.86
C GLY A 291 -9.04 -7.08 10.42
N ALA A 292 -9.81 -7.11 11.50
CA ALA A 292 -10.44 -5.93 12.09
C ALA A 292 -9.51 -5.13 13.01
N VAL A 293 -8.62 -5.80 13.76
CA VAL A 293 -7.80 -5.15 14.80
C VAL A 293 -6.33 -4.99 14.42
N GLY A 294 -5.85 -5.71 13.41
CA GLY A 294 -4.48 -5.58 12.90
C GLY A 294 -4.17 -4.12 12.56
N THR A 295 -2.98 -3.65 12.93
CA THR A 295 -2.56 -2.24 12.78
C THR A 295 -3.59 -1.25 13.40
N ALA A 296 -4.30 -1.66 14.46
CA ALA A 296 -5.43 -0.91 15.06
C ALA A 296 -6.50 -0.49 14.01
N GLY A 297 -6.84 -1.39 13.07
CA GLY A 297 -7.81 -1.13 12.01
C GLY A 297 -7.34 -0.12 10.95
N GLN A 298 -6.05 0.22 10.88
CA GLN A 298 -5.50 1.22 9.97
C GLN A 298 -4.84 0.59 8.73
N ARG A 299 -5.48 -0.44 8.16
CA ARG A 299 -5.12 -0.99 6.84
C ARG A 299 -6.21 -0.67 5.82
N CYS A 300 -5.83 -0.42 4.58
CA CYS A 300 -6.79 -0.33 3.48
C CYS A 300 -7.59 -1.63 3.33
N THR A 301 -6.99 -2.78 3.67
CA THR A 301 -7.61 -4.12 3.67
C THR A 301 -8.25 -4.52 4.99
N SER A 302 -8.33 -3.66 6.02
CA SER A 302 -8.99 -4.00 7.29
C SER A 302 -10.41 -4.48 7.07
N THR A 303 -10.80 -5.55 7.78
CA THR A 303 -12.18 -6.00 7.83
C THR A 303 -13.02 -4.98 8.57
N ARG A 304 -13.93 -4.33 7.86
CA ARG A 304 -14.85 -3.32 8.40
C ARG A 304 -16.22 -3.90 8.66
N ARG A 305 -16.69 -4.78 7.76
CA ARG A 305 -18.00 -5.37 7.79
C ARG A 305 -17.88 -6.88 7.88
N LEU A 306 -18.60 -7.48 8.81
CA LEU A 306 -18.76 -8.92 8.96
C LEU A 306 -20.22 -9.26 8.67
N ILE A 307 -20.47 -9.89 7.54
CA ILE A 307 -21.79 -10.23 7.04
C ILE A 307 -22.03 -11.69 7.37
N VAL A 308 -22.89 -11.97 8.35
CA VAL A 308 -23.04 -13.29 9.00
C VAL A 308 -24.42 -13.85 8.74
N GLN A 309 -24.48 -15.12 8.32
CA GLN A 309 -25.73 -15.83 8.11
C GLN A 309 -26.54 -15.91 9.40
N ASP A 310 -27.84 -15.65 9.31
CA ASP A 310 -28.75 -15.51 10.45
C ASP A 310 -28.75 -16.72 11.38
N LYS A 311 -28.66 -17.95 10.84
CA LYS A 311 -28.64 -19.19 11.60
C LYS A 311 -27.47 -19.33 12.59
N ILE A 312 -26.32 -18.73 12.28
CA ILE A 312 -25.11 -18.84 13.10
C ILE A 312 -24.74 -17.51 13.75
N TYR A 313 -25.54 -16.47 13.55
CA TYR A 313 -25.23 -15.10 13.94
C TYR A 313 -24.94 -14.96 15.43
N ASP A 314 -25.79 -15.50 16.29
CA ASP A 314 -25.64 -15.37 17.75
C ASP A 314 -24.38 -16.10 18.25
N GLU A 315 -24.04 -17.26 17.67
CA GLU A 315 -22.81 -17.97 17.99
C GLU A 315 -21.57 -17.15 17.56
N VAL A 316 -21.55 -16.61 16.35
CA VAL A 316 -20.46 -15.76 15.85
C VAL A 316 -20.31 -14.52 16.71
N ARG A 317 -21.41 -13.85 17.09
CA ARG A 317 -21.41 -12.66 17.94
C ARG A 317 -20.75 -12.93 19.29
N GLU A 318 -21.13 -14.02 19.98
CA GLU A 318 -20.57 -14.36 21.30
C GLU A 318 -19.09 -14.78 21.19
N ARG A 319 -18.71 -15.55 20.17
CA ARG A 319 -17.30 -15.89 19.93
C ARG A 319 -16.42 -14.65 19.67
N LEU A 320 -16.91 -13.70 18.89
CA LEU A 320 -16.21 -12.43 18.64
C LEU A 320 -16.05 -11.61 19.91
N LYS A 321 -17.11 -11.50 20.72
CA LYS A 321 -17.06 -10.82 22.01
C LYS A 321 -15.96 -11.41 22.90
N ASN A 322 -15.95 -12.73 23.06
CA ASN A 322 -14.94 -13.43 23.85
C ASN A 322 -13.51 -13.23 23.31
N ALA A 323 -13.35 -13.18 21.98
CA ALA A 323 -12.05 -12.92 21.37
C ALA A 323 -11.57 -11.48 21.63
N TYR A 324 -12.47 -10.49 21.56
CA TYR A 324 -12.13 -9.09 21.82
C TYR A 324 -11.79 -8.81 23.29
N GLU A 325 -12.35 -9.55 24.23
CA GLU A 325 -12.01 -9.47 25.66
C GLU A 325 -10.55 -9.90 25.95
N GLN A 326 -9.95 -10.70 25.07
CA GLN A 326 -8.57 -11.18 25.20
C GLN A 326 -7.54 -10.24 24.53
N LEU A 327 -7.98 -9.18 23.85
CA LEU A 327 -7.07 -8.28 23.15
C LEU A 327 -6.28 -7.44 24.16
N THR A 328 -4.97 -7.53 24.07
CA THR A 328 -4.04 -6.70 24.84
C THR A 328 -3.69 -5.43 24.07
N ILE A 329 -3.92 -4.27 24.69
CA ILE A 329 -3.67 -2.95 24.10
C ILE A 329 -2.51 -2.31 24.83
N GLY A 330 -1.51 -1.82 24.10
CA GLY A 330 -0.37 -1.15 24.74
C GLY A 330 0.78 -0.87 23.78
N ASN A 331 1.95 -0.62 24.37
CA ASN A 331 3.16 -0.32 23.59
C ASN A 331 3.42 -1.41 22.55
N PRO A 332 3.40 -1.09 21.26
CA PRO A 332 3.55 -2.07 20.18
C PRO A 332 4.94 -2.75 20.13
N LEU A 333 5.97 -2.17 20.74
CA LEU A 333 7.28 -2.77 20.88
C LEU A 333 7.34 -3.87 21.97
N ASP A 334 6.31 -3.99 22.80
CA ASP A 334 6.17 -5.11 23.72
C ASP A 334 5.41 -6.24 23.00
N PRO A 335 6.03 -7.41 22.79
CA PRO A 335 5.43 -8.50 22.01
C PRO A 335 4.16 -9.10 22.66
N ARG A 336 3.86 -8.75 23.90
CA ARG A 336 2.64 -9.16 24.59
C ARG A 336 1.40 -8.37 24.15
N ASN A 337 1.60 -7.20 23.54
CA ASN A 337 0.50 -6.35 23.09
C ASN A 337 0.16 -6.64 21.61
N LEU A 338 -1.11 -6.86 21.35
CA LEU A 338 -1.64 -7.18 20.04
C LEU A 338 -2.10 -5.92 19.28
N VAL A 339 -2.58 -4.91 20.02
CA VAL A 339 -3.14 -3.68 19.46
C VAL A 339 -2.33 -2.47 19.94
N GLY A 340 -1.70 -1.79 19.00
CA GLY A 340 -1.00 -0.53 19.21
C GLY A 340 -1.94 0.70 19.16
N PRO A 341 -1.36 1.93 19.17
CA PRO A 341 -2.10 3.17 19.04
C PRO A 341 -2.60 3.44 17.62
N LEU A 342 -3.55 4.34 17.47
CA LEU A 342 -3.80 5.06 16.23
C LEU A 342 -2.64 6.03 15.97
N ILE A 343 -2.48 6.43 14.71
CA ILE A 343 -1.33 7.26 14.27
C ILE A 343 -1.24 8.60 15.00
N ASP A 344 -2.36 9.22 15.33
CA ASP A 344 -2.41 10.53 15.99
C ASP A 344 -3.77 10.78 16.68
N THR A 345 -3.86 11.90 17.38
CA THR A 345 -5.08 12.33 18.07
C THR A 345 -6.22 12.72 17.11
N GLN A 346 -5.92 13.06 15.85
CA GLN A 346 -6.94 13.32 14.85
C GLN A 346 -7.64 12.01 14.44
N ALA A 347 -6.90 10.91 14.32
CA ALA A 347 -7.47 9.58 14.10
C ALA A 347 -8.35 9.14 15.29
N VAL A 348 -7.93 9.44 16.52
CA VAL A 348 -8.76 9.20 17.74
C VAL A 348 -10.06 10.00 17.73
N LYS A 349 -10.01 11.27 17.31
CA LYS A 349 -11.24 12.08 17.12
C LYS A 349 -12.17 11.46 16.08
N GLY A 350 -11.64 11.04 14.93
CA GLY A 350 -12.42 10.35 13.89
C GLY A 350 -13.07 9.07 14.41
N TYR A 351 -12.32 8.25 15.15
CA TYR A 351 -12.83 7.05 15.82
C TYR A 351 -13.99 7.37 16.78
N THR A 352 -13.82 8.35 17.65
CA THR A 352 -14.83 8.75 18.64
C THR A 352 -16.10 9.28 17.96
N GLN A 353 -15.95 10.05 16.89
CA GLN A 353 -17.07 10.54 16.09
C GLN A 353 -17.83 9.38 15.42
N ALA A 354 -17.11 8.37 14.91
CA ALA A 354 -17.72 7.19 14.32
C ALA A 354 -18.56 6.41 15.34
N LEU A 355 -18.04 6.19 16.56
CA LEU A 355 -18.80 5.53 17.63
C LEU A 355 -20.10 6.29 17.97
N LYS A 356 -20.03 7.62 17.97
CA LYS A 356 -21.22 8.46 18.18
C LYS A 356 -22.23 8.28 17.04
N LYS A 357 -21.79 8.39 15.78
CA LYS A 357 -22.65 8.22 14.60
C LYS A 357 -23.32 6.84 14.55
N ILE A 358 -22.61 5.76 14.94
CA ILE A 358 -23.20 4.42 15.04
C ILE A 358 -24.41 4.45 15.96
N LYS A 359 -24.25 5.02 17.17
CA LYS A 359 -25.34 5.14 18.14
C LYS A 359 -26.49 6.01 17.65
N ASP A 360 -26.16 7.17 17.06
CA ASP A 360 -27.16 8.13 16.55
C ASP A 360 -28.00 7.54 15.39
N GLN A 361 -27.44 6.59 14.63
CA GLN A 361 -28.12 5.86 13.54
C GLN A 361 -28.85 4.58 14.01
N GLY A 362 -28.84 4.28 15.31
CA GLY A 362 -29.57 3.14 15.90
C GLY A 362 -28.74 1.87 16.08
N GLY A 363 -27.43 1.91 15.83
CA GLY A 363 -26.55 0.76 16.07
C GLY A 363 -26.37 0.45 17.56
N THR A 364 -26.17 -0.82 17.87
CA THR A 364 -25.94 -1.32 19.24
C THR A 364 -24.54 -1.93 19.37
N PHE A 365 -23.88 -1.69 20.50
CA PHE A 365 -22.53 -2.19 20.72
C PHE A 365 -22.53 -3.56 21.41
N VAL A 366 -21.97 -4.56 20.74
CA VAL A 366 -21.60 -5.87 21.33
C VAL A 366 -20.35 -5.70 22.20
N VAL A 367 -19.36 -4.98 21.68
CA VAL A 367 -18.17 -4.58 22.40
C VAL A 367 -18.03 -3.07 22.28
N LYS A 368 -18.16 -2.39 23.44
CA LYS A 368 -18.09 -0.93 23.49
C LYS A 368 -16.62 -0.49 23.40
N GLY A 369 -16.32 0.24 22.32
CA GLY A 369 -15.05 0.92 22.16
C GLY A 369 -14.86 2.09 23.13
N GLY A 370 -13.81 2.87 22.92
CA GLY A 370 -13.51 4.08 23.67
C GLY A 370 -12.02 4.38 23.71
N VAL A 371 -11.68 5.59 24.14
CA VAL A 371 -10.29 6.01 24.33
C VAL A 371 -9.71 5.39 25.59
N VAL A 372 -8.49 4.85 25.50
CA VAL A 372 -7.76 4.32 26.66
C VAL A 372 -6.98 5.45 27.32
N GLN A 373 -7.06 5.56 28.64
CA GLN A 373 -6.39 6.59 29.44
C GLN A 373 -5.61 5.96 30.59
N GLY A 374 -4.66 6.69 31.15
CA GLY A 374 -3.87 6.29 32.30
C GLY A 374 -2.39 6.09 31.99
N GLN A 375 -1.67 5.51 32.92
CA GLN A 375 -0.23 5.27 32.80
C GLN A 375 0.09 4.33 31.63
N GLY A 376 1.00 4.75 30.76
CA GLY A 376 1.40 4.03 29.55
C GLY A 376 0.61 4.42 28.29
N TYR A 377 -0.39 5.32 28.42
CA TYR A 377 -1.23 5.80 27.32
C TYR A 377 -1.19 7.34 27.18
N GLU A 378 -0.08 7.95 27.62
CA GLU A 378 0.09 9.41 27.67
C GLU A 378 0.04 10.10 26.31
N SER A 379 0.29 9.38 25.21
CA SER A 379 0.14 9.90 23.85
C SER A 379 -1.31 10.29 23.52
N GLY A 380 -2.29 9.71 24.22
CA GLY A 380 -3.72 9.89 23.91
C GLY A 380 -4.18 9.22 22.61
N CYS A 381 -3.36 8.35 22.03
CA CYS A 381 -3.62 7.70 20.75
C CYS A 381 -4.20 6.28 20.84
N TYR A 382 -4.34 5.74 22.04
CA TYR A 382 -4.84 4.37 22.22
C TYR A 382 -6.36 4.31 22.33
N VAL A 383 -6.95 3.35 21.62
CA VAL A 383 -8.39 3.10 21.64
C VAL A 383 -8.69 1.61 21.83
N LYS A 384 -9.82 1.30 22.46
CA LYS A 384 -10.36 -0.06 22.56
C LYS A 384 -11.05 -0.41 21.24
N PRO A 385 -10.78 -1.55 20.60
CA PRO A 385 -11.56 -2.03 19.46
C PRO A 385 -13.04 -2.17 19.81
N ALA A 386 -13.90 -1.88 18.83
CA ALA A 386 -15.36 -1.92 18.99
C ALA A 386 -16.01 -2.93 18.03
N ILE A 387 -17.11 -3.54 18.46
CA ILE A 387 -18.02 -4.31 17.60
C ILE A 387 -19.41 -3.70 17.74
N ALA A 388 -20.04 -3.37 16.62
CA ALA A 388 -21.39 -2.82 16.58
C ALA A 388 -22.29 -3.63 15.65
N GLU A 389 -23.49 -3.98 16.13
CA GLU A 389 -24.59 -4.49 15.30
C GLU A 389 -25.25 -3.32 14.59
N VAL A 390 -25.35 -3.41 13.29
CA VAL A 390 -25.79 -2.31 12.42
C VAL A 390 -26.56 -2.83 11.19
N GLU A 391 -27.29 -1.95 10.54
CA GLU A 391 -27.80 -2.20 9.20
C GLU A 391 -26.78 -1.75 8.14
N ASN A 392 -26.64 -2.53 7.04
CA ASN A 392 -25.72 -2.19 5.95
C ASN A 392 -26.00 -0.81 5.32
N SER A 393 -27.25 -0.35 5.41
CA SER A 393 -27.70 0.95 4.91
C SER A 393 -27.29 2.16 5.73
N PHE A 394 -26.75 1.98 6.94
CA PHE A 394 -26.34 3.11 7.77
C PHE A 394 -25.21 3.90 7.07
N GLU A 395 -25.33 5.22 7.06
CA GLU A 395 -24.35 6.10 6.41
C GLU A 395 -22.93 5.85 6.90
N ILE A 396 -22.76 5.65 8.22
CA ILE A 396 -21.46 5.40 8.83
C ILE A 396 -20.85 4.06 8.36
N VAL A 397 -21.68 3.06 8.05
CA VAL A 397 -21.25 1.75 7.54
C VAL A 397 -20.77 1.87 6.10
N GLN A 398 -21.34 2.78 5.32
CA GLN A 398 -20.95 3.05 3.94
C GLN A 398 -19.65 3.88 3.81
N GLN A 399 -19.19 4.48 4.91
CA GLN A 399 -17.96 5.27 4.97
C GLN A 399 -16.81 4.47 5.58
N GLU A 400 -15.63 4.60 5.01
CA GLU A 400 -14.43 4.03 5.63
C GLU A 400 -14.09 4.79 6.93
N THR A 401 -14.12 4.09 8.07
CA THR A 401 -13.53 4.58 9.31
C THR A 401 -12.20 3.89 9.54
N PHE A 402 -11.09 4.63 9.43
CA PHE A 402 -9.73 4.07 9.49
C PHE A 402 -9.29 3.86 10.95
N ALA A 403 -10.04 3.00 11.65
CA ALA A 403 -9.90 2.69 13.08
C ALA A 403 -10.52 1.31 13.38
N PRO A 404 -10.26 0.71 14.56
CA PRO A 404 -10.67 -0.66 14.85
C PRO A 404 -12.15 -0.75 15.26
N ILE A 405 -13.03 -0.58 14.27
CA ILE A 405 -14.48 -0.76 14.41
C ILE A 405 -14.91 -1.86 13.44
N LEU A 406 -15.54 -2.92 13.97
CA LEU A 406 -16.12 -4.00 13.22
C LEU A 406 -17.66 -3.88 13.24
N TYR A 407 -18.27 -3.81 12.06
CA TYR A 407 -19.70 -3.82 11.86
C TYR A 407 -20.19 -5.24 11.68
N LEU A 408 -21.17 -5.65 12.46
CA LEU A 408 -21.79 -6.97 12.43
C LEU A 408 -23.18 -6.86 11.80
N ILE A 409 -23.40 -7.58 10.68
CA ILE A 409 -24.58 -7.46 9.82
C ILE A 409 -25.14 -8.86 9.56
N LYS A 410 -26.46 -9.01 9.62
CA LYS A 410 -27.13 -10.29 9.31
C LYS A 410 -27.48 -10.40 7.84
N TYR A 411 -27.46 -11.64 7.32
CA TYR A 411 -28.03 -11.97 6.00
C TYR A 411 -28.77 -13.32 6.02
N LYS A 412 -29.65 -13.54 5.05
CA LYS A 412 -30.44 -14.77 4.90
C LYS A 412 -30.03 -15.63 3.73
N SER A 413 -29.71 -15.02 2.59
CA SER A 413 -29.28 -15.74 1.38
C SER A 413 -27.91 -15.26 0.92
N LEU A 414 -27.13 -16.12 0.25
CA LEU A 414 -25.81 -15.77 -0.26
C LEU A 414 -25.87 -14.59 -1.25
N ASP A 415 -26.90 -14.51 -2.09
CA ASP A 415 -27.06 -13.41 -3.03
C ASP A 415 -27.26 -12.07 -2.31
N GLU A 416 -28.06 -12.04 -1.22
CA GLU A 416 -28.17 -10.86 -0.34
C GLU A 416 -26.81 -10.47 0.28
N ALA A 417 -26.04 -11.44 0.74
CA ALA A 417 -24.71 -11.17 1.31
C ALA A 417 -23.75 -10.58 0.26
N ILE A 418 -23.76 -11.10 -0.97
CA ILE A 418 -22.96 -10.59 -2.10
C ILE A 418 -23.42 -9.16 -2.47
N GLU A 419 -24.72 -8.91 -2.51
CA GLU A 419 -25.27 -7.57 -2.77
C GLU A 419 -24.83 -6.57 -1.69
N MET A 420 -24.91 -6.95 -0.40
CA MET A 420 -24.41 -6.12 0.71
C MET A 420 -22.91 -5.88 0.60
N GLN A 421 -22.13 -6.91 0.26
CA GLN A 421 -20.68 -6.82 0.07
C GLN A 421 -20.34 -5.82 -1.04
N ASN A 422 -20.97 -5.94 -2.20
CA ASN A 422 -20.73 -5.11 -3.38
C ASN A 422 -21.35 -3.71 -3.27
N GLY A 423 -22.36 -3.52 -2.40
CA GLY A 423 -23.14 -2.31 -2.22
C GLY A 423 -22.40 -1.15 -1.53
N VAL A 424 -21.07 -1.06 -1.66
CA VAL A 424 -20.22 0.03 -1.19
C VAL A 424 -19.44 0.64 -2.35
N LYS A 425 -18.95 1.86 -2.16
CA LYS A 425 -18.21 2.58 -3.22
C LYS A 425 -16.81 2.05 -3.47
N GLN A 426 -16.22 1.36 -2.50
CA GLN A 426 -14.89 0.76 -2.57
C GLN A 426 -14.97 -0.70 -3.05
N GLY A 427 -13.85 -1.21 -3.60
CA GLY A 427 -13.75 -2.58 -4.06
C GLY A 427 -12.30 -3.10 -3.96
N LEU A 428 -11.68 -2.98 -2.77
CA LEU A 428 -10.31 -3.43 -2.59
C LEU A 428 -10.25 -4.92 -2.29
N SER A 429 -10.75 -5.35 -1.12
CA SER A 429 -10.63 -6.73 -0.65
C SER A 429 -11.93 -7.24 -0.06
N SER A 430 -12.17 -8.52 -0.22
CA SER A 430 -13.33 -9.24 0.29
C SER A 430 -12.97 -10.68 0.63
N ALA A 431 -13.77 -11.32 1.46
CA ALA A 431 -13.59 -12.75 1.74
C ALA A 431 -14.92 -13.44 2.01
N ILE A 432 -14.96 -14.74 1.76
CA ILE A 432 -16.01 -15.64 2.21
C ILE A 432 -15.41 -16.76 3.06
N MET A 433 -16.05 -17.08 4.16
CA MET A 433 -15.75 -18.25 4.99
C MET A 433 -16.80 -19.30 4.74
N THR A 434 -16.43 -20.39 4.08
CA THR A 434 -17.34 -21.50 3.71
C THR A 434 -16.58 -22.77 3.36
N ASN A 435 -17.15 -23.93 3.65
CA ASN A 435 -16.70 -25.22 3.14
C ASN A 435 -17.61 -25.75 2.01
N ASN A 436 -18.59 -24.94 1.57
CA ASN A 436 -19.47 -25.27 0.47
C ASN A 436 -18.86 -24.79 -0.85
N VAL A 437 -18.52 -25.71 -1.74
CA VAL A 437 -17.90 -25.41 -3.04
C VAL A 437 -18.78 -24.51 -3.92
N GLN A 438 -20.11 -24.67 -3.87
CA GLN A 438 -21.03 -23.85 -4.68
C GLN A 438 -21.04 -22.39 -4.22
N GLU A 439 -21.00 -22.15 -2.91
CA GLU A 439 -20.88 -20.80 -2.35
C GLU A 439 -19.53 -20.15 -2.72
N MET A 440 -18.45 -20.94 -2.64
CA MET A 440 -17.12 -20.48 -3.04
C MET A 440 -17.10 -20.06 -4.52
N GLU A 441 -17.54 -20.93 -5.42
CA GLU A 441 -17.56 -20.66 -6.87
C GLU A 441 -18.50 -19.50 -7.21
N ARG A 442 -19.66 -19.40 -6.54
CA ARG A 442 -20.59 -18.26 -6.70
C ARG A 442 -19.94 -16.95 -6.29
N PHE A 443 -19.21 -16.90 -5.17
CA PHE A 443 -18.52 -15.72 -4.67
C PHE A 443 -17.37 -15.28 -5.58
N LEU A 444 -16.63 -16.23 -6.17
CA LEU A 444 -15.49 -15.94 -7.06
C LEU A 444 -15.89 -15.72 -8.52
N SER A 445 -17.15 -15.97 -8.88
CA SER A 445 -17.64 -15.79 -10.25
C SER A 445 -17.75 -14.31 -10.64
N SER A 446 -17.98 -14.04 -11.92
CA SER A 446 -18.18 -12.69 -12.46
C SER A 446 -19.38 -11.94 -11.86
N SER A 447 -20.33 -12.66 -11.26
CA SER A 447 -21.49 -12.12 -10.54
C SER A 447 -21.35 -12.23 -9.01
N GLY A 448 -20.15 -12.57 -8.54
CA GLY A 448 -19.80 -12.63 -7.13
C GLY A 448 -19.21 -11.31 -6.61
N SER A 449 -18.07 -11.39 -5.89
CA SER A 449 -17.38 -10.20 -5.39
C SER A 449 -16.85 -9.32 -6.52
N ASP A 450 -17.07 -8.01 -6.39
CA ASP A 450 -16.57 -6.98 -7.31
C ASP A 450 -15.24 -6.33 -6.87
N CYS A 451 -14.56 -6.95 -5.91
CA CYS A 451 -13.28 -6.49 -5.40
C CYS A 451 -12.10 -6.98 -6.25
N GLY A 452 -10.99 -6.23 -6.21
CA GLY A 452 -9.73 -6.65 -6.82
C GLY A 452 -9.11 -7.86 -6.13
N ILE A 453 -9.41 -8.07 -4.84
CA ILE A 453 -8.97 -9.23 -4.03
C ILE A 453 -10.22 -9.92 -3.48
N ALA A 454 -10.41 -11.20 -3.82
CA ALA A 454 -11.50 -12.03 -3.33
C ALA A 454 -10.93 -13.32 -2.76
N ASN A 455 -11.04 -13.52 -1.47
CA ASN A 455 -10.44 -14.62 -0.73
C ASN A 455 -11.47 -15.64 -0.26
N VAL A 456 -11.05 -16.89 -0.10
CA VAL A 456 -11.87 -17.97 0.48
C VAL A 456 -11.12 -18.57 1.68
N ASN A 457 -11.78 -18.66 2.82
CA ASN A 457 -11.25 -19.23 4.07
C ASN A 457 -9.94 -18.57 4.56
N ILE A 458 -9.74 -17.32 4.15
CA ILE A 458 -8.70 -16.40 4.65
C ILE A 458 -9.32 -15.00 4.80
N GLY A 459 -8.77 -14.15 5.67
CA GLY A 459 -9.29 -12.79 5.88
C GLY A 459 -9.02 -11.83 4.72
N THR A 460 -9.54 -10.61 4.84
CA THR A 460 -9.37 -9.55 3.84
C THR A 460 -7.94 -9.00 3.74
N SER A 461 -7.09 -9.25 4.73
CA SER A 461 -5.68 -8.80 4.81
C SER A 461 -4.67 -9.89 4.45
N GLY A 462 -5.03 -10.82 3.57
CA GLY A 462 -4.20 -11.96 3.17
C GLY A 462 -3.51 -11.80 1.80
N ALA A 463 -3.11 -10.57 1.42
CA ALA A 463 -2.38 -10.33 0.19
C ALA A 463 -0.92 -10.83 0.28
N GLU A 464 -0.42 -11.43 -0.80
CA GLU A 464 0.94 -11.96 -0.93
C GLU A 464 1.67 -11.32 -2.12
N ILE A 465 3.00 -11.21 -2.01
CA ILE A 465 3.85 -10.51 -3.00
C ILE A 465 3.73 -11.10 -4.41
N GLY A 466 3.46 -12.40 -4.56
CA GLY A 466 3.30 -13.04 -5.88
C GLY A 466 2.06 -12.60 -6.65
N GLY A 467 1.03 -12.11 -5.96
CA GLY A 467 -0.21 -11.62 -6.55
C GLY A 467 -0.17 -10.14 -6.91
N ALA A 468 -0.97 -9.73 -7.88
CA ALA A 468 -1.20 -8.33 -8.17
C ALA A 468 -2.12 -7.73 -7.09
N PHE A 469 -1.66 -6.70 -6.40
CA PHE A 469 -2.41 -6.00 -5.36
C PHE A 469 -3.13 -4.79 -5.96
N GLY A 470 -4.38 -4.60 -5.59
CA GLY A 470 -5.17 -3.43 -5.97
C GLY A 470 -6.66 -3.67 -5.97
N GLY A 471 -7.43 -2.61 -6.16
CA GLY A 471 -8.88 -2.61 -6.08
C GLY A 471 -9.58 -2.00 -7.28
N GLU A 472 -10.88 -1.97 -7.17
CA GLU A 472 -11.84 -1.45 -8.15
C GLU A 472 -12.66 -0.30 -7.54
N LYS A 473 -13.47 0.36 -8.35
CA LYS A 473 -14.37 1.44 -7.95
C LYS A 473 -13.60 2.63 -7.30
N GLU A 474 -14.07 3.15 -6.17
CA GLU A 474 -13.41 4.27 -5.48
C GLU A 474 -12.10 3.88 -4.75
N THR A 475 -11.74 2.60 -4.73
CA THR A 475 -10.39 2.19 -4.31
C THR A 475 -9.31 2.63 -5.30
N GLY A 476 -9.69 2.91 -6.54
CA GLY A 476 -8.78 3.43 -7.55
C GLY A 476 -8.62 2.49 -8.73
N GLY A 477 -7.38 2.27 -9.16
CA GLY A 477 -7.12 1.40 -10.32
C GLY A 477 -5.65 1.25 -10.62
N GLY A 478 -5.35 0.24 -11.40
CA GLY A 478 -4.02 -0.29 -11.58
C GLY A 478 -3.77 -1.46 -10.63
N ARG A 479 -2.54 -1.94 -10.61
CA ARG A 479 -2.10 -3.00 -9.68
C ARG A 479 -0.67 -2.75 -9.28
N GLU A 480 -0.36 -3.07 -8.03
CA GLU A 480 0.99 -3.03 -7.45
C GLU A 480 1.50 -4.45 -7.18
N SER A 481 2.75 -4.53 -6.71
CA SER A 481 3.37 -5.75 -6.22
C SER A 481 3.64 -6.78 -7.33
N GLY A 482 3.04 -7.98 -7.26
CA GLY A 482 3.39 -9.14 -8.07
C GLY A 482 2.66 -9.27 -9.40
N SER A 483 2.67 -10.51 -9.91
CA SER A 483 2.04 -10.89 -11.19
C SER A 483 2.52 -10.01 -12.35
N ASP A 484 1.59 -9.41 -13.09
CA ASP A 484 1.85 -8.53 -14.23
C ASP A 484 1.78 -7.04 -13.90
N ALA A 485 1.79 -6.67 -12.61
CA ALA A 485 1.80 -5.28 -12.15
C ALA A 485 2.96 -4.46 -12.74
N TRP A 486 4.08 -5.10 -13.08
CA TRP A 486 5.23 -4.47 -13.74
C TRP A 486 4.87 -3.73 -15.05
N LYS A 487 3.78 -4.12 -15.72
CA LYS A 487 3.33 -3.50 -16.97
C LYS A 487 2.91 -2.03 -16.79
N VAL A 488 2.51 -1.65 -15.60
CA VAL A 488 2.15 -0.26 -15.26
C VAL A 488 3.35 0.68 -15.39
N TYR A 489 4.55 0.18 -15.09
CA TYR A 489 5.82 0.92 -15.16
C TYR A 489 6.44 0.91 -16.55
N MET A 490 5.77 0.34 -17.55
CA MET A 490 6.31 0.21 -18.90
C MET A 490 5.31 0.68 -19.95
N ARG A 491 5.82 1.03 -21.12
CA ARG A 491 5.03 1.25 -22.32
C ARG A 491 5.16 0.08 -23.27
N ARG A 492 4.05 -0.42 -23.72
CA ARG A 492 4.00 -1.46 -24.76
C ARG A 492 4.22 -0.85 -26.13
N GLN A 493 5.08 -1.45 -26.94
CA GLN A 493 5.35 -1.07 -28.32
C GLN A 493 5.11 -2.26 -29.22
N THR A 494 4.25 -2.09 -30.22
CA THR A 494 4.04 -3.06 -31.30
C THR A 494 5.02 -2.78 -32.42
N ASN A 495 5.72 -3.81 -32.86
CA ASN A 495 6.72 -3.74 -33.91
C ASN A 495 6.33 -4.67 -35.06
N THR A 496 6.47 -4.18 -36.30
CA THR A 496 6.34 -4.99 -37.52
C THR A 496 7.61 -4.84 -38.32
N ILE A 497 8.25 -5.95 -38.67
CA ILE A 497 9.45 -5.99 -39.48
C ILE A 497 9.09 -6.65 -40.81
N ASN A 498 9.31 -5.92 -41.89
CA ASN A 498 9.32 -6.48 -43.23
C ASN A 498 10.75 -6.96 -43.53
N TYR A 499 10.93 -8.25 -43.76
CA TYR A 499 12.21 -8.86 -44.16
C TYR A 499 12.21 -9.33 -45.61
N GLY A 500 11.14 -9.03 -46.37
CA GLY A 500 11.03 -9.24 -47.80
C GLY A 500 11.48 -8.03 -48.64
N ASN A 501 11.41 -8.18 -49.95
CA ASN A 501 11.77 -7.14 -50.91
C ASN A 501 10.54 -6.42 -51.50
N SER A 502 9.34 -6.75 -51.07
CA SER A 502 8.10 -6.12 -51.52
C SER A 502 7.38 -5.45 -50.33
N LEU A 503 6.68 -4.37 -50.60
CA LEU A 503 5.85 -3.68 -49.61
C LEU A 503 4.38 -3.83 -50.04
N PRO A 504 3.66 -4.85 -49.55
CA PRO A 504 2.23 -4.97 -49.83
C PRO A 504 1.48 -3.86 -49.09
N LEU A 505 0.94 -2.92 -49.82
CA LEU A 505 0.13 -1.83 -49.27
C LEU A 505 -1.27 -2.35 -48.93
N ALA A 506 -1.85 -1.80 -47.87
CA ALA A 506 -3.21 -2.12 -47.47
C ALA A 506 -4.21 -1.71 -48.59
N GLN A 507 -5.33 -2.43 -48.66
CA GLN A 507 -6.45 -2.14 -49.57
C GLN A 507 -6.10 -2.16 -51.05
N GLY A 508 -5.03 -2.84 -51.42
CA GLY A 508 -4.64 -2.99 -52.85
C GLY A 508 -4.19 -1.70 -53.52
N ILE A 509 -3.80 -0.67 -52.75
CA ILE A 509 -3.26 0.58 -53.29
C ILE A 509 -1.94 0.29 -54.00
N LYS A 510 -1.81 0.79 -55.21
CA LYS A 510 -0.57 0.72 -56.02
C LYS A 510 -0.11 2.13 -56.34
N PHE A 511 1.18 2.34 -56.26
CA PHE A 511 1.82 3.55 -56.78
C PHE A 511 2.72 3.14 -57.93
N ASP A 512 2.58 3.82 -59.08
CA ASP A 512 3.50 3.70 -60.19
C ASP A 512 4.69 4.61 -59.92
N ILE A 513 5.74 4.03 -59.33
CA ILE A 513 7.02 4.71 -59.02
C ILE A 513 8.11 4.10 -59.89
#